data_38a8826a07f697ee4380654d5e28b9e0
#
_entry.id   38a8826a07f697ee4380654d5e28b9e0
#
_cell.length_a   1.000
_cell.length_b   1.000
_cell.length_c   1.000
_cell.angle_alpha   90.00
_cell.angle_beta   90.00
_cell.angle_gamma   90.00
#
_symmetry.space_group_name_H-M   'P 1'
#
loop_
_entity.id
_entity.type
_entity.pdbx_description
1 polymer ?
#
loop_
_entity_poly.entity_id
_entity_poly.type
_entity_poly.pdbx_seq_one_letter_code
_entity_poly.pdbx_strand_id
1 'polypeptide(L)'
;MGYGPMVTPLHHGQVDFDGVQRLAAHYADAGVDGLIVLGTTGEGGLLTDVERLQVAAATLEAVQGTVPVIAGVGGVATHVVCEQVRRLERLDLAGYLVPPPYYLRVSDEGIAWHMRSVASHTAR
;
A
#
# COMPACT_ATOMS: atom_id res chain seq x y z
N MET A 1 3.95 16.07 11.18
CA MET A 1 3.81 14.83 11.95
C MET A 1 4.32 13.58 11.21
N GLY A 2 4.49 13.61 9.96
CA GLY A 2 4.95 12.49 9.14
C GLY A 2 3.82 11.58 8.67
N TYR A 3 4.18 10.57 7.89
CA TYR A 3 3.23 9.59 7.35
C TYR A 3 2.94 8.50 8.38
N GLY A 4 1.67 8.22 8.60
CA GLY A 4 1.20 7.20 9.53
C GLY A 4 1.01 5.84 8.87
N PRO A 5 1.79 4.80 9.24
CA PRO A 5 1.51 3.45 8.78
C PRO A 5 0.23 2.96 9.46
N MET A 6 -0.73 2.51 8.66
CA MET A 6 -2.04 2.11 9.13
C MET A 6 -2.18 0.59 9.16
N VAL A 7 -2.69 0.06 10.28
CA VAL A 7 -3.08 -1.36 10.36
C VAL A 7 -4.31 -1.61 9.47
N THR A 8 -4.50 -2.86 9.05
CA THR A 8 -5.73 -3.28 8.38
C THR A 8 -6.66 -3.92 9.40
N PRO A 9 -7.75 -3.26 9.81
CA PRO A 9 -8.70 -3.85 10.75
C PRO A 9 -9.33 -5.14 10.20
N LEU A 10 -9.38 -6.16 11.03
CA LEU A 10 -9.98 -7.45 10.71
C LEU A 10 -11.13 -7.74 11.66
N HIS A 11 -12.16 -8.42 11.16
CA HIS A 11 -13.27 -8.92 11.93
C HIS A 11 -13.58 -10.34 11.52
N HIS A 12 -13.49 -11.27 12.46
CA HIS A 12 -13.64 -12.72 12.20
C HIS A 12 -12.75 -13.21 11.04
N GLY A 13 -11.50 -12.76 10.98
CA GLY A 13 -10.52 -13.17 9.96
C GLY A 13 -10.70 -12.52 8.59
N GLN A 14 -11.64 -11.59 8.45
CA GLN A 14 -11.88 -10.86 7.20
C GLN A 14 -11.61 -9.37 7.38
N VAL A 15 -11.31 -8.67 6.30
CA VAL A 15 -11.09 -7.22 6.35
C VAL A 15 -12.39 -6.53 6.76
N ASP A 16 -12.29 -5.69 7.78
CA ASP A 16 -13.36 -4.80 8.23
C ASP A 16 -13.24 -3.46 7.50
N PHE A 17 -13.91 -3.31 6.37
CA PHE A 17 -13.82 -2.11 5.54
C PHE A 17 -14.38 -0.87 6.25
N ASP A 18 -15.42 -1.00 7.05
CA ASP A 18 -15.93 0.11 7.88
C ASP A 18 -14.87 0.54 8.91
N GLY A 19 -14.16 -0.44 9.49
CA GLY A 19 -13.05 -0.19 10.38
C GLY A 19 -11.89 0.50 9.68
N VAL A 20 -11.56 0.11 8.45
CA VAL A 20 -10.55 0.78 7.62
C VAL A 20 -10.90 2.26 7.44
N GLN A 21 -12.14 2.57 7.07
CA GLN A 21 -12.59 3.94 6.84
C GLN A 21 -12.58 4.77 8.12
N ARG A 22 -13.08 4.22 9.23
CA ARG A 22 -13.06 4.93 10.53
C ARG A 22 -11.63 5.24 10.97
N LEU A 23 -10.72 4.28 10.81
CA LEU A 23 -9.33 4.44 11.19
C LEU A 23 -8.63 5.48 10.31
N ALA A 24 -8.83 5.44 9.00
CA ALA A 24 -8.26 6.41 8.06
C ALA A 24 -8.73 7.84 8.38
N ALA A 25 -10.03 8.02 8.61
CA ALA A 25 -10.59 9.30 9.00
C ALA A 25 -9.99 9.80 10.33
N HIS A 26 -9.86 8.91 11.31
CA HIS A 26 -9.25 9.24 12.60
C HIS A 26 -7.81 9.75 12.45
N TYR A 27 -6.98 9.07 11.65
CA TYR A 27 -5.60 9.53 11.40
C TYR A 27 -5.56 10.87 10.68
N ALA A 28 -6.42 11.07 9.67
CA ALA A 28 -6.49 12.33 8.94
C ALA A 28 -6.88 13.49 9.87
N ASP A 29 -7.87 13.27 10.73
CA ASP A 29 -8.32 14.25 11.73
C ASP A 29 -7.26 14.52 12.80
N ALA A 30 -6.43 13.54 13.12
CA ALA A 30 -5.31 13.70 14.06
C ALA A 30 -4.14 14.50 13.49
N GLY A 31 -4.15 14.83 12.20
CA GLY A 31 -3.19 15.73 11.58
C GLY A 31 -1.92 15.05 11.07
N VAL A 32 -1.99 13.77 10.66
CA VAL A 32 -0.88 13.14 9.95
C VAL A 32 -0.65 13.80 8.59
N ASP A 33 0.59 13.82 8.11
CA ASP A 33 0.93 14.39 6.80
C ASP A 33 0.52 13.47 5.64
N GLY A 34 0.24 12.22 5.91
CA GLY A 34 -0.22 11.23 4.95
C GLY A 34 -0.41 9.86 5.58
N LEU A 35 -0.95 8.93 4.83
CA LEU A 35 -1.19 7.55 5.28
C LEU A 35 -0.40 6.56 4.43
N ILE A 36 0.09 5.51 5.08
CA ILE A 36 0.67 4.35 4.39
C ILE A 36 -0.22 3.14 4.69
N VAL A 37 -0.85 2.60 3.65
CA VAL A 37 -1.67 1.38 3.74
C VAL A 37 -0.94 0.20 3.10
N LEU A 38 -1.31 -1.00 3.43
CA LEU A 38 -0.79 -2.23 2.80
C LEU A 38 0.72 -2.45 2.98
N GLY A 39 1.35 -1.73 3.89
CA GLY A 39 2.73 -1.99 4.28
C GLY A 39 2.81 -3.19 5.24
N THR A 40 3.96 -3.37 5.87
CA THR A 40 4.17 -4.43 6.87
C THR A 40 3.17 -4.28 8.03
N THR A 41 3.00 -3.06 8.53
CA THR A 41 2.04 -2.74 9.60
C THR A 41 0.60 -3.08 9.21
N GLY A 42 0.25 -2.86 7.95
CA GLY A 42 -1.08 -3.16 7.40
C GLY A 42 -1.25 -4.60 6.96
N GLU A 43 -0.26 -5.46 7.19
CA GLU A 43 -0.30 -6.88 6.82
C GLU A 43 -0.62 -7.10 5.33
N GLY A 44 -0.18 -6.16 4.48
CA GLY A 44 -0.51 -6.16 3.06
C GLY A 44 -0.10 -7.44 2.32
N GLY A 45 0.99 -8.08 2.75
CA GLY A 45 1.46 -9.34 2.19
C GLY A 45 0.52 -10.54 2.45
N LEU A 46 -0.40 -10.42 3.41
CA LEU A 46 -1.36 -11.47 3.76
C LEU A 46 -2.73 -11.26 3.10
N LEU A 47 -2.92 -10.14 2.40
CA LEU A 47 -4.18 -9.81 1.74
C LEU A 47 -4.15 -10.26 0.28
N THR A 48 -5.30 -10.68 -0.22
CA THR A 48 -5.48 -10.95 -1.65
C THR A 48 -5.40 -9.64 -2.46
N ASP A 49 -5.16 -9.75 -3.76
CA ASP A 49 -5.12 -8.57 -4.64
C ASP A 49 -6.42 -7.77 -4.62
N VAL A 50 -7.56 -8.46 -4.50
CA VAL A 50 -8.88 -7.83 -4.39
C VAL A 50 -9.01 -7.07 -3.07
N GLU A 51 -8.64 -7.69 -1.95
CA GLU A 51 -8.65 -7.05 -0.64
C GLU A 51 -7.73 -5.84 -0.59
N ARG A 52 -6.52 -5.95 -1.16
CA ARG A 52 -5.56 -4.84 -1.25
C ARG A 52 -6.16 -3.64 -1.98
N LEU A 53 -6.78 -3.89 -3.14
CA LEU A 53 -7.45 -2.84 -3.90
C LEU A 53 -8.59 -2.20 -3.12
N GLN A 54 -9.40 -3.00 -2.44
CA GLN A 54 -10.54 -2.53 -1.66
C GLN A 54 -10.11 -1.72 -0.43
N VAL A 55 -9.03 -2.15 0.27
CA VAL A 55 -8.47 -1.39 1.41
C VAL A 55 -7.96 -0.03 0.96
N ALA A 56 -7.22 0.03 -0.13
CA ALA A 56 -6.72 1.30 -0.67
C ALA A 56 -7.87 2.23 -1.10
N ALA A 57 -8.87 1.69 -1.79
CA ALA A 57 -10.05 2.44 -2.22
C ALA A 57 -10.86 2.97 -1.02
N ALA A 58 -11.11 2.13 -0.01
CA ALA A 58 -11.83 2.52 1.20
C ALA A 58 -11.08 3.62 1.97
N THR A 59 -9.76 3.55 2.03
CA THR A 59 -8.93 4.57 2.67
C THR A 59 -9.06 5.91 1.92
N LEU A 60 -8.91 5.91 0.60
CA LEU A 60 -9.04 7.11 -0.22
C LEU A 60 -10.42 7.75 -0.10
N GLU A 61 -11.47 6.93 -0.08
CA GLU A 61 -12.84 7.41 0.13
C GLU A 61 -13.00 8.09 1.49
N ALA A 62 -12.44 7.51 2.55
CA ALA A 62 -12.55 8.06 3.89
C ALA A 62 -11.83 9.40 4.07
N VAL A 63 -10.65 9.57 3.45
CA VAL A 63 -9.86 10.80 3.61
C VAL A 63 -10.25 11.90 2.63
N GLN A 64 -10.95 11.57 1.56
CA GLN A 64 -11.50 12.55 0.58
C GLN A 64 -10.47 13.60 0.12
N GLY A 65 -9.25 13.18 -0.13
CA GLY A 65 -8.17 14.06 -0.60
C GLY A 65 -7.57 14.98 0.46
N THR A 66 -7.94 14.88 1.72
CA THR A 66 -7.40 15.72 2.79
C THR A 66 -5.96 15.41 3.13
N VAL A 67 -5.54 14.16 2.96
CA VAL A 67 -4.15 13.71 3.13
C VAL A 67 -3.77 12.74 2.01
N PRO A 68 -2.50 12.74 1.56
CA PRO A 68 -2.03 11.78 0.56
C PRO A 68 -2.00 10.36 1.14
N VAL A 69 -2.26 9.38 0.27
CA VAL A 69 -2.21 7.95 0.62
C VAL A 69 -1.17 7.24 -0.22
N ILE A 70 -0.26 6.55 0.42
CA ILE A 70 0.76 5.69 -0.19
C ILE A 70 0.37 4.23 0.06
N ALA A 71 0.51 3.39 -0.95
CA ALA A 71 0.24 1.96 -0.83
C ALA A 71 1.53 1.15 -0.82
N GLY A 72 1.64 0.21 0.12
CA GLY A 72 2.70 -0.79 0.12
C GLY A 72 2.47 -1.82 -0.97
N VAL A 73 3.50 -2.10 -1.76
CA VAL A 73 3.55 -3.20 -2.71
C VAL A 73 4.84 -3.97 -2.48
N GLY A 74 4.79 -5.28 -2.58
CA GLY A 74 6.00 -6.06 -2.31
C GLY A 74 5.81 -7.53 -2.61
N GLY A 75 6.91 -8.21 -2.77
CA GLY A 75 6.96 -9.63 -3.05
C GLY A 75 8.36 -10.07 -3.45
N VAL A 76 8.53 -11.37 -3.60
CA VAL A 76 9.79 -11.97 -4.01
C VAL A 76 9.99 -11.83 -5.52
N ALA A 77 8.92 -11.99 -6.30
CA ALA A 77 8.97 -11.95 -7.75
C ALA A 77 8.61 -10.56 -8.30
N THR A 78 9.50 -9.98 -9.10
CA THR A 78 9.33 -8.64 -9.67
C THR A 78 8.03 -8.50 -10.45
N HIS A 79 7.66 -9.48 -11.28
CA HIS A 79 6.43 -9.40 -12.07
C HIS A 79 5.16 -9.36 -11.21
N VAL A 80 5.18 -9.98 -10.04
CA VAL A 80 4.06 -9.93 -9.08
C VAL A 80 3.92 -8.52 -8.51
N VAL A 81 5.04 -7.88 -8.15
CA VAL A 81 5.02 -6.50 -7.63
C VAL A 81 4.57 -5.51 -8.72
N CYS A 82 5.04 -5.68 -9.95
CA CYS A 82 4.58 -4.87 -11.08
C CYS A 82 3.06 -5.01 -11.31
N GLU A 83 2.52 -6.21 -11.16
CA GLU A 83 1.07 -6.42 -11.29
C GLU A 83 0.29 -5.77 -10.16
N GLN A 84 0.82 -5.79 -8.92
CA GLN A 84 0.22 -5.07 -7.80
C GLN A 84 0.12 -3.57 -8.11
N VAL A 85 1.19 -2.95 -8.60
CA VAL A 85 1.19 -1.54 -9.00
C VAL A 85 0.14 -1.30 -10.09
N ARG A 86 0.14 -2.12 -11.14
CA ARG A 86 -0.79 -1.96 -12.26
C ARG A 86 -2.25 -1.98 -11.81
N ARG A 87 -2.61 -2.84 -10.88
CA ARG A 87 -3.96 -2.92 -10.34
C ARG A 87 -4.34 -1.69 -9.51
N LEU A 88 -3.38 -1.11 -8.79
CA LEU A 88 -3.59 0.04 -7.92
C LEU A 88 -3.52 1.39 -8.65
N GLU A 89 -2.90 1.45 -9.84
CA GLU A 89 -2.70 2.71 -10.59
C GLU A 89 -3.98 3.45 -10.96
N ARG A 90 -5.10 2.75 -11.03
CA ARG A 90 -6.42 3.37 -11.27
C ARG A 90 -6.93 4.19 -10.08
N LEU A 91 -6.32 4.06 -8.91
CA LEU A 91 -6.68 4.80 -7.72
C LEU A 91 -5.82 6.07 -7.60
N ASP A 92 -6.33 7.08 -6.94
CA ASP A 92 -5.63 8.34 -6.74
C ASP A 92 -4.65 8.27 -5.55
N LEU A 93 -3.70 7.33 -5.63
CA LEU A 93 -2.62 7.19 -4.66
C LEU A 93 -1.54 8.22 -4.92
N ALA A 94 -0.87 8.67 -3.86
CA ALA A 94 0.27 9.58 -3.95
C ALA A 94 1.58 8.87 -4.32
N GLY A 95 1.67 7.56 -4.11
CA GLY A 95 2.86 6.79 -4.41
C GLY A 95 2.81 5.37 -3.86
N TYR A 96 3.95 4.70 -3.94
CA TYR A 96 4.11 3.32 -3.48
C TYR A 96 5.31 3.20 -2.54
N LEU A 97 5.15 2.38 -1.51
CA LEU A 97 6.24 1.94 -0.66
C LEU A 97 6.69 0.56 -1.14
N VAL A 98 7.91 0.49 -1.68
CA VAL A 98 8.42 -0.72 -2.34
C VAL A 98 9.66 -1.21 -1.62
N PRO A 99 9.60 -2.32 -0.86
CA PRO A 99 10.79 -2.95 -0.34
C PRO A 99 11.53 -3.71 -1.45
N PRO A 100 12.84 -3.95 -1.30
CA PRO A 100 13.53 -4.88 -2.18
C PRO A 100 12.93 -6.29 -2.04
N PRO A 101 13.17 -7.19 -3.02
CA PRO A 101 12.77 -8.59 -2.87
C PRO A 101 13.32 -9.17 -1.58
N TYR A 102 12.47 -9.86 -0.82
CA TYR A 102 12.84 -10.39 0.48
C TYR A 102 12.97 -11.93 0.44
N TYR A 103 13.54 -12.50 1.52
CA TYR A 103 13.81 -13.91 1.73
C TYR A 103 14.95 -14.46 0.87
N LEU A 104 14.96 -14.21 -0.43
CA LEU A 104 16.05 -14.60 -1.32
C LEU A 104 17.18 -13.55 -1.29
N ARG A 105 18.42 -14.02 -1.40
CA ARG A 105 19.57 -13.12 -1.56
C ARG A 105 19.63 -12.64 -3.01
N VAL A 106 19.43 -11.35 -3.17
CA VAL A 106 19.47 -10.69 -4.48
C VAL A 106 20.69 -9.76 -4.51
N SER A 107 21.39 -9.72 -5.64
CA SER A 107 22.52 -8.80 -5.84
C SER A 107 22.03 -7.34 -5.89
N ASP A 108 22.95 -6.39 -5.66
CA ASP A 108 22.64 -4.96 -5.76
C ASP A 108 22.10 -4.60 -7.16
N GLU A 109 22.65 -5.21 -8.21
CA GLU A 109 22.17 -5.03 -9.58
C GLU A 109 20.75 -5.57 -9.75
N GLY A 110 20.45 -6.72 -9.16
CA GLY A 110 19.12 -7.32 -9.16
C GLY A 110 18.11 -6.45 -8.42
N ILE A 111 18.48 -5.88 -7.28
CA ILE A 111 17.64 -4.93 -6.54
C ILE A 111 17.38 -3.68 -7.39
N ALA A 112 18.41 -3.10 -7.99
CA ALA A 112 18.27 -1.93 -8.86
C ALA A 112 17.36 -2.21 -10.06
N TRP A 113 17.51 -3.38 -10.68
CA TRP A 113 16.65 -3.82 -11.78
C TRP A 113 15.19 -3.97 -11.32
N HIS A 114 14.98 -4.59 -10.16
CA HIS A 114 13.66 -4.75 -9.57
C HIS A 114 12.97 -3.39 -9.37
N MET A 115 13.67 -2.45 -8.74
CA MET A 115 13.13 -1.12 -8.48
C MET A 115 12.81 -0.36 -9.77
N ARG A 116 13.70 -0.41 -10.77
CA ARG A 116 13.42 0.21 -12.07
C ARG A 116 12.24 -0.44 -12.78
N SER A 117 12.11 -1.75 -12.72
CA SER A 117 11.00 -2.49 -13.31
C SER A 117 9.67 -2.07 -12.69
N VAL A 118 9.61 -2.01 -11.36
CA VAL A 118 8.40 -1.57 -10.64
C VAL A 118 8.07 -0.12 -10.97
N ALA A 119 9.06 0.77 -10.93
CA ALA A 119 8.89 2.19 -11.22
C ALA A 119 8.39 2.45 -12.66
N SER A 120 8.70 1.58 -13.62
CA SER A 120 8.24 1.71 -15.00
C SER A 120 6.72 1.55 -15.17
N HIS A 121 6.02 1.04 -14.16
CA HIS A 121 4.57 0.82 -14.18
C HIS A 121 3.77 1.95 -13.52
N THR A 122 4.42 3.00 -13.09
CA THR A 122 3.79 4.15 -12.45
C THR A 122 4.48 5.45 -12.84
N ALA A 123 3.72 6.56 -12.82
CA ALA A 123 4.25 7.91 -12.94
C ALA A 123 4.37 8.62 -11.59
N ARG A 124 4.11 7.90 -10.48
CA ARG A 124 4.02 8.41 -9.11
C ARG A 124 5.30 8.24 -8.33
#